data_756f30cabaf4bb7f459ce2a3586c97bf
#
_entry.id   756f30cabaf4bb7f459ce2a3586c97bf
#
_cell.length_a   1.000
_cell.length_b   1.000
_cell.length_c   1.000
_cell.angle_alpha   90.00
_cell.angle_beta   90.00
_cell.angle_gamma   90.00
#
_symmetry.space_group_name_H-M   'P 1'
#
loop_
_entity.id
_entity.type
_entity.pdbx_description
1 polymer ?
#
loop_
_entity_poly.entity_id
_entity_poly.type
_entity_poly.pdbx_seq_one_letter_code
_entity_poly.pdbx_strand_id
1 'polypeptide(L)'
;MSVDTSRPKDDIVSPLAHLSDETIEQLAKEFDAIHDEVYADLGERDRNYITTVIAAQRQLAVAGRVILFGSKSRTAWVAGTACLGIAKILENMEIGHNVMHGQWDWMNDPDIHSSVWDWDTASTAEAWRHSHNYVHHTLSLIHI
;
A
#
# COMPACT_ATOMS: atom_id res chain seq x y z
N MET A 1 -15.81 -28.90 -22.14
CA MET A 1 -15.19 -29.38 -20.91
C MET A 1 -16.14 -29.04 -19.78
N SER A 2 -16.85 -30.04 -19.26
CA SER A 2 -17.83 -29.86 -18.18
C SER A 2 -17.06 -29.71 -16.87
N VAL A 3 -17.23 -28.59 -16.17
CA VAL A 3 -16.66 -28.40 -14.83
C VAL A 3 -17.46 -29.24 -13.86
N ASP A 4 -16.79 -30.21 -13.26
CA ASP A 4 -17.36 -31.03 -12.19
C ASP A 4 -17.60 -30.16 -10.96
N THR A 5 -18.86 -29.86 -10.68
CA THR A 5 -19.33 -29.07 -9.53
C THR A 5 -19.61 -29.91 -8.29
N SER A 6 -19.18 -31.18 -8.27
CA SER A 6 -19.43 -32.11 -7.17
C SER A 6 -18.31 -32.15 -6.12
N ARG A 7 -17.53 -31.07 -5.93
CA ARG A 7 -16.72 -30.98 -4.71
C ARG A 7 -17.66 -30.86 -3.51
N PRO A 8 -17.53 -31.74 -2.49
CA PRO A 8 -18.21 -31.52 -1.22
C PRO A 8 -17.82 -30.13 -0.75
N LYS A 9 -18.77 -29.33 -0.31
CA LYS A 9 -18.50 -28.20 0.57
C LYS A 9 -18.00 -28.85 1.86
N ASP A 10 -16.70 -29.14 1.91
CA ASP A 10 -16.03 -29.49 3.14
C ASP A 10 -16.37 -28.35 4.09
N ASP A 11 -16.92 -28.70 5.23
CA ASP A 11 -17.33 -27.79 6.29
C ASP A 11 -16.13 -26.95 6.69
N ILE A 12 -15.94 -25.83 6.00
CA ILE A 12 -14.98 -24.81 6.42
C ILE A 12 -15.60 -24.22 7.67
N VAL A 13 -15.28 -24.85 8.81
CA VAL A 13 -15.65 -24.30 10.11
C VAL A 13 -15.02 -22.93 10.20
N SER A 14 -15.85 -21.89 10.21
CA SER A 14 -15.35 -20.52 10.37
C SER A 14 -14.39 -20.48 11.57
N PRO A 15 -13.22 -19.84 11.44
CA PRO A 15 -12.33 -19.62 12.57
C PRO A 15 -13.02 -18.99 13.78
N LEU A 16 -14.13 -18.30 13.56
CA LEU A 16 -14.94 -17.63 14.56
C LEU A 16 -16.10 -18.50 15.10
N ALA A 17 -16.24 -19.75 14.66
CA ALA A 17 -17.35 -20.63 15.07
C ALA A 17 -17.40 -20.93 16.58
N HIS A 18 -16.33 -20.63 17.31
CA HIS A 18 -16.25 -20.76 18.78
C HIS A 18 -16.78 -19.53 19.53
N LEU A 19 -17.08 -18.45 18.83
CA LEU A 19 -17.60 -17.21 19.41
C LEU A 19 -19.13 -17.18 19.29
N SER A 20 -19.81 -16.58 20.27
CA SER A 20 -21.24 -16.30 20.17
C SER A 20 -21.51 -15.13 19.22
N ASP A 21 -22.71 -15.09 18.65
CA ASP A 21 -23.14 -13.99 17.79
C ASP A 21 -23.04 -12.63 18.52
N GLU A 22 -23.38 -12.59 19.82
CA GLU A 22 -23.23 -11.39 20.65
C GLU A 22 -21.77 -10.94 20.75
N THR A 23 -20.82 -11.87 20.88
CA THR A 23 -19.40 -11.55 20.95
C THR A 23 -18.91 -11.00 19.61
N ILE A 24 -19.37 -11.59 18.50
CA ILE A 24 -19.03 -11.12 17.14
C ILE A 24 -19.57 -9.71 16.92
N GLU A 25 -20.82 -9.45 17.32
CA GLU A 25 -21.42 -8.12 17.19
C GLU A 25 -20.69 -7.07 18.07
N GLN A 26 -20.27 -7.45 19.27
CA GLN A 26 -19.50 -6.56 20.13
C GLN A 26 -18.13 -6.24 19.53
N LEU A 27 -17.43 -7.26 19.02
CA LEU A 27 -16.14 -7.06 18.33
C LEU A 27 -16.29 -6.14 17.10
N ALA A 28 -17.34 -6.32 16.32
CA ALA A 28 -17.62 -5.44 15.17
C ALA A 28 -17.78 -3.98 15.63
N LYS A 29 -18.55 -3.73 16.69
CA LYS A 29 -18.72 -2.37 17.26
C LYS A 29 -17.40 -1.78 17.79
N GLU A 30 -16.54 -2.61 18.38
CA GLU A 30 -15.23 -2.16 18.88
C GLU A 30 -14.31 -1.80 17.70
N PHE A 31 -14.31 -2.58 16.61
CA PHE A 31 -13.56 -2.25 15.41
C PHE A 31 -14.07 -0.98 14.72
N ASP A 32 -15.40 -0.83 14.62
CA ASP A 32 -16.01 0.39 14.06
C ASP A 32 -15.64 1.63 14.90
N ALA A 33 -15.65 1.52 16.23
CA ALA A 33 -15.27 2.61 17.11
C ALA A 33 -13.78 2.99 16.94
N ILE A 34 -12.88 2.02 16.81
CA ILE A 34 -11.45 2.27 16.53
C ILE A 34 -11.28 2.93 15.17
N HIS A 35 -12.00 2.43 14.15
CA HIS A 35 -11.98 3.04 12.82
C HIS A 35 -12.41 4.50 12.87
N ASP A 36 -13.53 4.79 13.53
CA ASP A 36 -14.08 6.14 13.62
C ASP A 36 -13.15 7.09 14.39
N GLU A 37 -12.52 6.60 15.49
CA GLU A 37 -11.52 7.37 16.24
C GLU A 37 -10.31 7.71 15.36
N VAL A 38 -9.74 6.73 14.66
CA VAL A 38 -8.59 6.93 13.78
C VAL A 38 -8.93 7.86 12.62
N TYR A 39 -10.11 7.69 12.03
CA TYR A 39 -10.55 8.52 10.91
C TYR A 39 -10.81 9.98 11.33
N ALA A 40 -11.33 10.19 12.55
CA ALA A 40 -11.54 11.53 13.12
C ALA A 40 -10.22 12.25 13.48
N ASP A 41 -9.13 11.51 13.72
CA ASP A 41 -7.81 12.07 14.05
C ASP A 41 -6.97 12.43 12.80
N LEU A 42 -7.43 12.04 11.59
CA LEU A 42 -6.76 12.39 10.34
C LEU A 42 -6.71 13.91 10.13
N GLY A 43 -5.52 14.44 9.80
CA GLY A 43 -5.38 15.88 9.67
C GLY A 43 -4.04 16.35 9.10
N GLU A 44 -3.68 17.59 9.44
CA GLU A 44 -2.44 18.21 8.96
C GLU A 44 -1.17 17.43 9.31
N ARG A 45 -1.16 16.74 10.44
CA ARG A 45 -0.03 15.89 10.84
C ARG A 45 0.23 14.82 9.79
N ASP A 46 -0.83 14.15 9.34
CA ASP A 46 -0.75 13.04 8.39
C ASP A 46 -0.45 13.56 6.98
N ARG A 47 -1.05 14.69 6.59
CA ARG A 47 -0.70 15.40 5.35
C ARG A 47 0.78 15.77 5.33
N ASN A 48 1.30 16.35 6.42
CA ASN A 48 2.71 16.75 6.52
C ASN A 48 3.65 15.53 6.47
N TYR A 49 3.23 14.42 7.05
CA TYR A 49 3.98 13.16 6.97
C TYR A 49 4.16 12.74 5.52
N ILE A 50 3.09 12.49 4.79
CA ILE A 50 3.19 11.96 3.41
C ILE A 50 3.91 12.94 2.47
N THR A 51 3.64 14.23 2.57
CA THR A 51 4.32 15.23 1.75
C THR A 51 5.81 15.30 2.05
N THR A 52 6.21 15.14 3.32
CA THR A 52 7.62 15.07 3.73
C THR A 52 8.28 13.81 3.18
N VAL A 53 7.63 12.67 3.25
CA VAL A 53 8.15 11.41 2.69
C VAL A 53 8.35 11.52 1.17
N ILE A 54 7.38 12.09 0.46
CA ILE A 54 7.48 12.34 -0.99
C ILE A 54 8.67 13.28 -1.29
N ALA A 55 8.83 14.37 -0.53
CA ALA A 55 9.93 15.30 -0.70
C ALA A 55 11.29 14.62 -0.45
N ALA A 56 11.41 13.84 0.61
CA ALA A 56 12.62 13.08 0.95
C ALA A 56 12.96 12.05 -0.15
N GLN A 57 11.98 11.32 -0.65
CA GLN A 57 12.13 10.38 -1.75
C GLN A 57 12.70 11.08 -3.01
N ARG A 58 12.10 12.21 -3.40
CA ARG A 58 12.54 12.98 -4.57
C ARG A 58 13.97 13.50 -4.40
N GLN A 59 14.32 14.01 -3.22
CA GLN A 59 15.67 14.48 -2.91
C GLN A 59 16.69 13.34 -2.98
N LEU A 60 16.40 12.19 -2.40
CA LEU A 60 17.25 10.98 -2.46
C LEU A 60 17.43 10.52 -3.92
N ALA A 61 16.37 10.54 -4.71
CA ALA A 61 16.42 10.15 -6.12
C ALA A 61 17.32 11.10 -6.94
N VAL A 62 17.24 12.39 -6.69
CA VAL A 62 18.13 13.40 -7.34
C VAL A 62 19.55 13.26 -6.86
N ALA A 63 19.77 13.21 -5.53
CA ALA A 63 21.09 13.07 -4.93
C ALA A 63 21.81 11.81 -5.43
N GLY A 64 21.11 10.68 -5.46
CA GLY A 64 21.66 9.43 -5.96
C GLY A 64 22.15 9.51 -7.40
N ARG A 65 21.38 10.15 -8.30
CA ARG A 65 21.77 10.39 -9.68
C ARG A 65 22.99 11.29 -9.79
N VAL A 66 23.01 12.39 -9.03
CA VAL A 66 24.14 13.32 -9.02
C VAL A 66 25.42 12.64 -8.51
N ILE A 67 25.34 11.89 -7.42
CA ILE A 67 26.49 11.17 -6.86
C ILE A 67 27.03 10.14 -7.86
N LEU A 68 26.15 9.47 -8.62
CA LEU A 68 26.55 8.49 -9.62
C LEU A 68 27.33 9.07 -10.82
N PHE A 69 27.30 10.39 -11.06
CA PHE A 69 28.25 10.99 -12.00
C PHE A 69 29.72 10.75 -11.59
N GLY A 70 29.98 10.60 -10.28
CA GLY A 70 31.27 10.19 -9.72
C GLY A 70 31.48 8.68 -9.62
N SER A 71 30.76 7.87 -10.37
CA SER A 71 30.70 6.37 -10.24
C SER A 71 32.04 5.64 -10.46
N LYS A 72 33.07 6.32 -11.00
CA LYS A 72 34.45 5.80 -11.03
C LYS A 72 35.06 5.60 -9.64
N SER A 73 34.58 6.31 -8.63
CA SER A 73 34.88 6.10 -7.23
C SER A 73 33.94 5.05 -6.64
N ARG A 74 34.49 4.02 -5.97
CA ARG A 74 33.68 3.00 -5.29
C ARG A 74 32.75 3.61 -4.25
N THR A 75 33.23 4.61 -3.51
CA THR A 75 32.41 5.31 -2.50
C THR A 75 31.23 6.03 -3.14
N ALA A 76 31.46 6.77 -4.22
CA ALA A 76 30.36 7.43 -4.93
C ALA A 76 29.39 6.44 -5.53
N TRP A 77 29.88 5.33 -6.08
CA TRP A 77 29.03 4.27 -6.60
C TRP A 77 28.12 3.67 -5.51
N VAL A 78 28.69 3.28 -4.35
CA VAL A 78 27.94 2.71 -3.23
C VAL A 78 26.92 3.74 -2.69
N ALA A 79 27.37 4.97 -2.43
CA ALA A 79 26.50 6.00 -1.86
C ALA A 79 25.34 6.36 -2.81
N GLY A 80 25.61 6.56 -4.09
CA GLY A 80 24.59 6.88 -5.09
C GLY A 80 23.60 5.74 -5.29
N THR A 81 24.08 4.48 -5.31
CA THR A 81 23.22 3.30 -5.38
C THR A 81 22.35 3.17 -4.14
N ALA A 82 22.91 3.41 -2.95
CA ALA A 82 22.15 3.37 -1.70
C ALA A 82 21.04 4.44 -1.69
N CYS A 83 21.35 5.69 -2.10
CA CYS A 83 20.34 6.75 -2.21
C CYS A 83 19.20 6.35 -3.16
N LEU A 84 19.52 5.82 -4.35
CA LEU A 84 18.50 5.38 -5.31
C LEU A 84 17.70 4.18 -4.79
N GLY A 85 18.36 3.23 -4.12
CA GLY A 85 17.68 2.09 -3.52
C GLY A 85 16.67 2.51 -2.46
N ILE A 86 17.08 3.38 -1.53
CA ILE A 86 16.17 3.92 -0.50
C ILE A 86 15.03 4.71 -1.15
N ALA A 87 15.34 5.56 -2.14
CA ALA A 87 14.30 6.31 -2.85
C ALA A 87 13.27 5.39 -3.51
N LYS A 88 13.70 4.29 -4.13
CA LYS A 88 12.79 3.30 -4.74
C LYS A 88 11.98 2.50 -3.71
N ILE A 89 12.56 2.19 -2.57
CA ILE A 89 11.83 1.54 -1.47
C ILE A 89 10.72 2.46 -0.95
N LEU A 90 11.04 3.74 -0.68
CA LEU A 90 10.05 4.72 -0.24
C LEU A 90 8.95 4.92 -1.28
N GLU A 91 9.31 5.05 -2.56
CA GLU A 91 8.35 5.21 -3.63
C GLU A 91 7.40 4.02 -3.76
N ASN A 92 7.93 2.82 -3.64
CA ASN A 92 7.18 1.59 -3.87
C ASN A 92 6.31 1.20 -2.66
N MET A 93 6.91 1.17 -1.48
CA MET A 93 6.26 0.59 -0.28
C MET A 93 5.49 1.64 0.51
N GLU A 94 6.04 2.83 0.67
CA GLU A 94 5.47 3.84 1.56
C GLU A 94 4.55 4.81 0.81
N ILE A 95 4.93 5.22 -0.40
CA ILE A 95 4.17 6.22 -1.15
C ILE A 95 3.18 5.54 -2.09
N GLY A 96 3.68 4.92 -3.15
CA GLY A 96 2.85 4.42 -4.24
C GLY A 96 1.84 3.38 -3.78
N HIS A 97 2.26 2.42 -2.98
CA HIS A 97 1.40 1.37 -2.42
C HIS A 97 0.21 1.99 -1.65
N ASN A 98 0.51 2.85 -0.68
CA ASN A 98 -0.50 3.44 0.19
C ASN A 98 -1.40 4.45 -0.56
N VAL A 99 -0.83 5.27 -1.45
CA VAL A 99 -1.62 6.19 -2.28
C VAL A 99 -2.57 5.42 -3.19
N MET A 100 -2.09 4.36 -3.84
CA MET A 100 -2.92 3.58 -4.76
C MET A 100 -3.98 2.72 -4.07
N HIS A 101 -3.85 2.48 -2.75
CA HIS A 101 -4.92 1.95 -1.91
C HIS A 101 -5.95 2.99 -1.48
N GLY A 102 -5.78 4.25 -1.83
CA GLY A 102 -6.71 5.33 -1.46
C GLY A 102 -6.53 5.84 -0.03
N GLN A 103 -5.45 5.46 0.65
CA GLN A 103 -5.22 5.82 2.05
C GLN A 103 -5.15 7.34 2.27
N TRP A 104 -4.82 8.10 1.23
CA TRP A 104 -4.66 9.55 1.26
C TRP A 104 -5.77 10.33 0.54
N ASP A 105 -6.79 9.64 0.02
CA ASP A 105 -7.86 10.24 -0.78
C ASP A 105 -8.73 11.23 0.02
N TRP A 106 -8.78 11.09 1.34
CA TRP A 106 -9.47 12.01 2.24
C TRP A 106 -8.94 13.45 2.18
N MET A 107 -7.68 13.64 1.76
CA MET A 107 -7.09 14.98 1.61
C MET A 107 -7.67 15.76 0.42
N ASN A 108 -8.31 15.09 -0.53
CA ASN A 108 -8.75 15.64 -1.81
C ASN A 108 -7.63 16.41 -2.54
N ASP A 109 -6.39 15.95 -2.41
CA ASP A 109 -5.23 16.55 -3.05
C ASP A 109 -5.14 16.04 -4.49
N PRO A 110 -5.09 16.92 -5.50
CA PRO A 110 -5.09 16.51 -6.91
C PRO A 110 -3.83 15.74 -7.33
N ASP A 111 -2.72 15.90 -6.58
CA ASP A 111 -1.44 15.26 -6.87
C ASP A 111 -1.22 13.99 -6.05
N ILE A 112 -1.96 13.80 -4.95
CA ILE A 112 -1.83 12.67 -4.03
C ILE A 112 -3.20 12.00 -3.89
N HIS A 113 -3.63 11.31 -4.95
CA HIS A 113 -4.93 10.64 -4.99
C HIS A 113 -4.82 9.32 -5.75
N SER A 114 -5.53 8.31 -5.30
CA SER A 114 -5.46 6.95 -5.84
C SER A 114 -5.80 6.85 -7.34
N SER A 115 -6.66 7.74 -7.83
CA SER A 115 -7.10 7.76 -9.22
C SER A 115 -6.10 8.38 -10.19
N VAL A 116 -5.19 9.24 -9.72
CA VAL A 116 -4.25 10.00 -10.57
C VAL A 116 -2.80 9.63 -10.33
N TRP A 117 -2.48 8.95 -9.24
CA TRP A 117 -1.11 8.57 -8.93
C TRP A 117 -0.54 7.62 -9.97
N ASP A 118 0.59 8.00 -10.56
CA ASP A 118 1.32 7.17 -11.49
C ASP A 118 2.26 6.21 -10.76
N TRP A 119 2.21 4.95 -11.19
CA TRP A 119 3.07 3.88 -10.71
C TRP A 119 4.20 3.64 -11.71
N ASP A 120 5.39 4.07 -11.37
CA ASP A 120 6.58 3.95 -12.23
C ASP A 120 7.51 2.84 -11.73
N THR A 121 7.03 1.60 -11.80
CA THR A 121 7.83 0.41 -11.43
C THR A 121 7.72 -0.70 -12.47
N ALA A 122 7.41 -1.93 -12.06
CA ALA A 122 7.37 -3.10 -12.93
C ALA A 122 6.11 -3.21 -13.81
N SER A 123 5.08 -2.39 -13.54
CA SER A 123 3.81 -2.40 -14.27
C SER A 123 3.24 -0.99 -14.40
N THR A 124 2.25 -0.82 -15.27
CA THR A 124 1.47 0.43 -15.29
C THR A 124 0.59 0.55 -14.04
N ALA A 125 0.21 1.78 -13.68
CA ALA A 125 -0.69 2.04 -12.57
C ALA A 125 -2.02 1.29 -12.70
N GLU A 126 -2.59 1.22 -13.90
CA GLU A 126 -3.83 0.48 -14.18
C GLU A 126 -3.66 -1.03 -13.97
N ALA A 127 -2.58 -1.62 -14.48
CA ALA A 127 -2.29 -3.03 -14.29
C ALA A 127 -2.07 -3.36 -12.81
N TRP A 128 -1.40 -2.47 -12.06
CA TRP A 128 -1.20 -2.64 -10.63
C TRP A 128 -2.54 -2.59 -9.88
N ARG A 129 -3.40 -1.59 -10.12
CA ARG A 129 -4.73 -1.50 -9.50
C ARG A 129 -5.55 -2.76 -9.75
N HIS A 130 -5.54 -3.27 -10.99
CA HIS A 130 -6.25 -4.50 -11.31
C HIS A 130 -5.66 -5.72 -10.58
N SER A 131 -4.36 -5.95 -10.71
CA SER A 131 -3.71 -7.13 -10.14
C SER A 131 -3.64 -7.10 -8.62
N HIS A 132 -3.37 -5.95 -8.03
CA HIS A 132 -3.17 -5.81 -6.59
C HIS A 132 -4.50 -5.57 -5.87
N ASN A 133 -5.23 -4.51 -6.20
CA ASN A 133 -6.44 -4.17 -5.45
C ASN A 133 -7.61 -5.13 -5.73
N TYR A 134 -7.70 -5.68 -6.95
CA TYR A 134 -8.79 -6.59 -7.29
C TYR A 134 -8.37 -8.06 -7.15
N VAL A 135 -7.36 -8.51 -7.91
CA VAL A 135 -7.01 -9.94 -7.93
C VAL A 135 -6.39 -10.38 -6.60
N HIS A 136 -5.38 -9.68 -6.11
CA HIS A 136 -4.68 -10.06 -4.88
C HIS A 136 -5.60 -9.95 -3.66
N HIS A 137 -6.21 -8.82 -3.43
CA HIS A 137 -7.07 -8.63 -2.25
C HIS A 137 -8.38 -9.42 -2.29
N THR A 138 -8.91 -9.72 -3.47
CA THR A 138 -10.16 -10.48 -3.58
C THR A 138 -9.93 -11.98 -3.58
N LEU A 139 -8.88 -12.46 -4.26
CA LEU A 139 -8.69 -13.90 -4.49
C LEU A 139 -7.63 -14.51 -3.58
N SER A 140 -6.58 -13.76 -3.20
CA SER A 140 -5.52 -14.29 -2.32
C SER A 140 -5.92 -14.36 -0.85
N LEU A 141 -6.72 -13.40 -0.37
CA LEU A 141 -7.09 -13.32 1.04
C LEU A 141 -8.27 -14.21 1.41
N ILE A 142 -9.04 -14.69 0.44
CA ILE A 142 -10.17 -15.61 0.68
C ILE A 142 -9.69 -17.03 1.04
N HIS A 143 -8.45 -17.37 0.71
CA HIS A 143 -7.89 -18.72 0.95
C HIS A 143 -7.03 -18.81 2.22
N ILE A 144 -6.98 -17.75 3.03
CA ILE A 144 -6.39 -17.76 4.36
C ILE A 144 -7.49 -17.92 5.40
#